data_3372946b3eeff4c2aa949f4cf84a2ae7
#
_entry.id   3372946b3eeff4c2aa949f4cf84a2ae7
#
_cell.length_a   1.000
_cell.length_b   1.000
_cell.length_c   1.000
_cell.angle_alpha   90.00
_cell.angle_beta   90.00
_cell.angle_gamma   90.00
#
_symmetry.space_group_name_H-M   'P 1'
#
loop_
_entity.id
_entity.type
_entity.pdbx_description
1 polymer ?
#
loop_
_entity_poly.entity_id
_entity_poly.type
_entity_poly.pdbx_seq_one_letter_code
_entity_poly.pdbx_strand_id
1 'polypeptide(L)'
;MKTPISLSLLMVAVLFSASVAAEDTLYKPFVVASVGAGTLADQTQSTRTALESAGFEIAGQYSPVGGTNVIVVTNDELKKIASMSDRGGYAAGQRVSISEAGDKVEVSYVNPVYIQYAYRLEGDMQPVFDALAASLGSESTCGGGDKEMSAKKLGKYHYMMGMQRFDDTSELNSFDSYEAAVAAVESGLAVEGDALSQVYRIDIPGKEQTVFGVGMKMTNEDEEDIDSVFQMSIVDFEGCKKRAYFPYEVLVDGKNVEALHMRFRMAVHFPNLSMMGEHGFTKLISAPGAIENALEKMVGKK
;
A
#
# COMPACT_ATOMS: atom_id res chain seq x y z
N MET A 1 84.95 -16.09 -23.37
CA MET A 1 83.62 -16.62 -23.25
C MET A 1 82.84 -15.70 -22.30
N LYS A 2 81.92 -14.87 -22.82
CA LYS A 2 81.09 -13.94 -22.01
C LYS A 2 79.68 -14.40 -22.10
N THR A 3 79.08 -14.80 -20.98
CA THR A 3 77.67 -15.18 -20.84
C THR A 3 76.81 -13.92 -20.70
N PRO A 4 75.68 -13.80 -21.40
CA PRO A 4 74.76 -12.69 -21.20
C PRO A 4 73.83 -12.99 -20.04
N ILE A 5 73.70 -12.02 -19.15
CA ILE A 5 72.69 -11.98 -18.06
C ILE A 5 71.35 -11.53 -18.64
N SER A 6 70.39 -12.42 -18.61
CA SER A 6 69.01 -12.13 -19.02
C SER A 6 68.27 -11.43 -17.86
N LEU A 7 67.85 -10.19 -18.09
CA LEU A 7 67.09 -9.39 -17.15
C LEU A 7 65.58 -9.62 -17.40
N SER A 8 64.95 -10.47 -16.57
CA SER A 8 63.50 -10.70 -16.60
C SER A 8 62.77 -9.52 -15.95
N LEU A 9 62.06 -8.74 -16.75
CA LEU A 9 61.20 -7.66 -16.28
C LEU A 9 59.87 -8.23 -15.79
N LEU A 10 59.65 -8.22 -14.48
CA LEU A 10 58.38 -8.65 -13.85
C LEU A 10 57.36 -7.51 -13.93
N MET A 11 56.40 -7.64 -14.83
CA MET A 11 55.32 -6.64 -14.99
C MET A 11 54.23 -6.95 -13.96
N VAL A 12 54.18 -6.19 -12.87
CA VAL A 12 53.09 -6.26 -11.87
C VAL A 12 51.87 -5.54 -12.43
N ALA A 13 50.88 -6.30 -12.87
CA ALA A 13 49.55 -5.73 -13.26
C ALA A 13 48.77 -5.42 -11.97
N VAL A 14 48.66 -4.14 -11.63
CA VAL A 14 47.76 -3.70 -10.57
C VAL A 14 46.36 -3.67 -11.14
N LEU A 15 45.54 -4.67 -10.78
CA LEU A 15 44.10 -4.70 -11.03
C LEU A 15 43.43 -3.68 -10.12
N PHE A 16 43.11 -2.51 -10.67
CA PHE A 16 42.18 -1.59 -10.06
C PHE A 16 40.76 -2.21 -10.17
N SER A 17 40.29 -2.85 -9.11
CA SER A 17 38.86 -3.18 -8.95
C SER A 17 38.13 -1.86 -8.70
N ALA A 18 37.58 -1.29 -9.75
CA ALA A 18 36.59 -0.22 -9.62
C ALA A 18 35.35 -0.87 -8.99
N SER A 19 35.11 -0.62 -7.71
CA SER A 19 33.80 -0.88 -7.09
C SER A 19 32.79 0.04 -7.79
N VAL A 20 32.05 -0.49 -8.75
CA VAL A 20 30.84 0.15 -9.21
C VAL A 20 29.91 0.15 -8.01
N ALA A 21 29.76 1.32 -7.37
CA ALA A 21 28.71 1.49 -6.39
C ALA A 21 27.39 1.17 -7.13
N ALA A 22 26.69 0.11 -6.70
CA ALA A 22 25.36 -0.16 -7.21
C ALA A 22 24.53 1.08 -6.90
N GLU A 23 24.01 1.72 -7.95
CA GLU A 23 23.10 2.84 -7.80
C GLU A 23 21.89 2.33 -7.00
N ASP A 24 21.57 3.00 -5.88
CA ASP A 24 20.44 2.60 -5.04
C ASP A 24 19.16 2.64 -5.90
N THR A 25 18.52 1.50 -6.12
CA THR A 25 17.24 1.46 -6.83
C THR A 25 16.24 2.35 -6.11
N LEU A 26 15.58 3.21 -6.88
CA LEU A 26 14.59 4.16 -6.37
C LEU A 26 13.18 3.67 -6.74
N TYR A 27 12.25 3.85 -5.81
CA TYR A 27 10.90 3.32 -5.91
C TYR A 27 9.86 4.43 -5.80
N LYS A 28 8.72 4.24 -6.49
CA LYS A 28 7.49 5.05 -6.38
C LYS A 28 6.34 4.18 -5.85
N PRO A 29 5.36 4.79 -5.16
CA PRO A 29 4.31 4.04 -4.46
C PRO A 29 3.30 3.35 -5.38
N PHE A 30 3.12 3.82 -6.61
CA PHE A 30 2.14 3.26 -7.54
C PHE A 30 2.76 2.88 -8.88
N VAL A 31 2.11 1.95 -9.57
CA VAL A 31 2.42 1.53 -10.93
C VAL A 31 1.18 1.77 -11.78
N VAL A 32 1.32 2.47 -12.89
CA VAL A 32 0.32 2.52 -13.96
C VAL A 32 0.50 1.26 -14.79
N ALA A 33 -0.47 0.39 -14.74
CA ALA A 33 -0.49 -0.86 -15.51
C ALA A 33 -0.79 -0.61 -16.97
N SER A 34 -1.85 0.16 -17.23
CA SER A 34 -2.31 0.49 -18.58
C SER A 34 -3.23 1.72 -18.58
N VAL A 35 -3.27 2.43 -19.72
CA VAL A 35 -4.23 3.51 -19.98
C VAL A 35 -4.83 3.30 -21.36
N GLY A 36 -6.12 3.00 -21.45
CA GLY A 36 -6.77 2.66 -22.72
C GLY A 36 -8.20 3.16 -22.85
N ALA A 37 -8.74 3.02 -24.06
CA ALA A 37 -10.16 3.26 -24.34
C ALA A 37 -11.01 2.12 -23.75
N GLY A 38 -12.25 2.41 -23.41
CA GLY A 38 -13.20 1.42 -22.89
C GLY A 38 -14.10 2.01 -21.83
N THR A 39 -14.99 1.19 -21.30
CA THR A 39 -15.83 1.58 -20.15
C THR A 39 -15.19 1.12 -18.85
N LEU A 40 -15.51 1.80 -17.77
CA LEU A 40 -15.11 1.39 -16.42
C LEU A 40 -15.54 -0.06 -16.13
N ALA A 41 -16.75 -0.45 -16.53
CA ALA A 41 -17.30 -1.78 -16.30
C ALA A 41 -16.51 -2.86 -17.05
N ASP A 42 -16.27 -2.67 -18.36
CA ASP A 42 -15.53 -3.64 -19.19
C ASP A 42 -14.08 -3.80 -18.71
N GLN A 43 -13.42 -2.67 -18.40
CA GLN A 43 -12.04 -2.70 -17.91
C GLN A 43 -11.94 -3.34 -16.52
N THR A 44 -12.94 -3.11 -15.64
CA THR A 44 -13.01 -3.79 -14.33
C THR A 44 -13.13 -5.29 -14.51
N GLN A 45 -14.03 -5.75 -15.40
CA GLN A 45 -14.20 -7.18 -15.65
C GLN A 45 -12.95 -7.81 -16.28
N SER A 46 -12.33 -7.14 -17.25
CA SER A 46 -11.09 -7.62 -17.88
C SER A 46 -9.94 -7.72 -16.87
N THR A 47 -9.77 -6.68 -16.02
CA THR A 47 -8.76 -6.67 -14.97
C THR A 47 -8.98 -7.81 -13.97
N ARG A 48 -10.24 -8.03 -13.54
CA ARG A 48 -10.60 -9.13 -12.67
C ARG A 48 -10.21 -10.48 -13.26
N THR A 49 -10.60 -10.72 -14.52
CA THR A 49 -10.30 -11.98 -15.22
C THR A 49 -8.79 -12.19 -15.37
N ALA A 50 -8.02 -11.14 -15.67
CA ALA A 50 -6.57 -11.22 -15.79
C ALA A 50 -5.91 -11.60 -14.45
N LEU A 51 -6.36 -11.00 -13.35
CA LEU A 51 -5.87 -11.30 -11.99
C LEU A 51 -6.18 -12.73 -11.58
N GLU A 52 -7.43 -13.20 -11.79
CA GLU A 52 -7.84 -14.58 -11.50
C GLU A 52 -7.02 -15.59 -12.34
N SER A 53 -6.77 -15.27 -13.63
CA SER A 53 -5.96 -16.11 -14.52
C SER A 53 -4.47 -16.16 -14.12
N ALA A 54 -3.98 -15.13 -13.44
CA ALA A 54 -2.63 -15.06 -12.88
C ALA A 54 -2.49 -15.73 -11.51
N GLY A 55 -3.56 -16.38 -11.01
CA GLY A 55 -3.55 -17.11 -9.75
C GLY A 55 -3.82 -16.26 -8.51
N PHE A 56 -4.35 -15.05 -8.69
CA PHE A 56 -4.83 -14.26 -7.58
C PHE A 56 -6.29 -14.59 -7.23
N GLU A 57 -6.59 -14.58 -5.95
CA GLU A 57 -7.94 -14.65 -5.40
C GLU A 57 -8.48 -13.24 -5.23
N ILE A 58 -9.72 -12.97 -5.62
CA ILE A 58 -10.39 -11.71 -5.35
C ILE A 58 -10.85 -11.70 -3.88
N ALA A 59 -10.15 -10.97 -3.04
CA ALA A 59 -10.50 -10.83 -1.64
C ALA A 59 -11.67 -9.84 -1.44
N GLY A 60 -11.77 -8.81 -2.28
CA GLY A 60 -12.85 -7.84 -2.24
C GLY A 60 -12.85 -6.88 -3.41
N GLN A 61 -13.96 -6.17 -3.56
CA GLN A 61 -14.14 -5.13 -4.57
C GLN A 61 -15.11 -4.07 -4.06
N TYR A 62 -14.80 -2.79 -4.31
CA TYR A 62 -15.71 -1.68 -4.00
C TYR A 62 -15.36 -0.41 -4.78
N SER A 63 -16.21 0.61 -4.66
CA SER A 63 -16.02 1.91 -5.32
C SER A 63 -15.83 3.00 -4.26
N PRO A 64 -14.57 3.41 -3.96
CA PRO A 64 -14.29 4.43 -2.95
C PRO A 64 -14.72 5.84 -3.39
N VAL A 65 -14.64 6.11 -4.68
CA VAL A 65 -14.99 7.40 -5.28
C VAL A 65 -15.66 7.18 -6.63
N GLY A 66 -16.45 8.16 -7.11
CA GLY A 66 -17.09 8.09 -8.41
C GLY A 66 -16.09 7.82 -9.55
N GLY A 67 -16.51 7.05 -10.56
CA GLY A 67 -15.67 6.69 -11.69
C GLY A 67 -14.47 5.80 -11.33
N THR A 68 -14.54 5.06 -10.22
CA THR A 68 -13.46 4.16 -9.79
C THR A 68 -14.00 2.87 -9.18
N ASN A 69 -13.39 1.75 -9.56
CA ASN A 69 -13.46 0.49 -8.84
C ASN A 69 -12.08 0.12 -8.30
N VAL A 70 -12.04 -0.43 -7.10
CA VAL A 70 -10.82 -1.02 -6.51
C VAL A 70 -11.09 -2.50 -6.30
N ILE A 71 -10.20 -3.32 -6.84
CA ILE A 71 -10.15 -4.77 -6.63
C ILE A 71 -9.00 -5.04 -5.67
N VAL A 72 -9.27 -5.77 -4.60
CA VAL A 72 -8.24 -6.26 -3.68
C VAL A 72 -8.03 -7.74 -3.92
N VAL A 73 -6.80 -8.12 -4.13
CA VAL A 73 -6.41 -9.51 -4.41
C VAL A 73 -5.43 -10.04 -3.39
N THR A 74 -5.45 -11.34 -3.20
CA THR A 74 -4.47 -12.08 -2.40
C THR A 74 -4.09 -13.39 -3.11
N ASN A 75 -3.12 -14.09 -2.60
CA ASN A 75 -2.77 -15.47 -2.96
C ASN A 75 -1.89 -16.09 -1.86
N ASP A 76 -1.55 -17.36 -2.02
CA ASP A 76 -0.76 -18.08 -1.02
C ASP A 76 0.64 -17.46 -0.81
N GLU A 77 1.26 -16.89 -1.86
CA GLU A 77 2.57 -16.24 -1.72
C GLU A 77 2.46 -14.94 -0.90
N LEU A 78 1.45 -14.11 -1.15
CA LEU A 78 1.16 -12.91 -0.35
C LEU A 78 0.89 -13.25 1.13
N LYS A 79 0.04 -14.25 1.37
CA LYS A 79 -0.27 -14.73 2.73
C LYS A 79 0.99 -15.27 3.43
N LYS A 80 1.85 -16.00 2.71
CA LYS A 80 3.13 -16.50 3.21
C LYS A 80 4.08 -15.36 3.55
N ILE A 81 4.28 -14.38 2.66
CA ILE A 81 5.12 -13.20 2.92
C ILE A 81 4.59 -12.44 4.15
N ALA A 82 3.28 -12.23 4.23
CA ALA A 82 2.64 -11.60 5.38
C ALA A 82 2.94 -12.36 6.70
N SER A 83 2.94 -13.69 6.67
CA SER A 83 3.21 -14.50 7.85
C SER A 83 4.64 -14.39 8.38
N MET A 84 5.60 -13.93 7.58
CA MET A 84 7.02 -13.83 7.94
C MET A 84 7.34 -12.60 8.79
N SER A 85 6.50 -11.56 8.74
CA SER A 85 6.81 -10.25 9.33
C SER A 85 5.83 -9.87 10.43
N ASP A 86 6.31 -9.07 11.38
CA ASP A 86 5.42 -8.38 12.31
C ASP A 86 4.52 -7.42 11.51
N ARG A 87 3.22 -7.41 11.82
CA ARG A 87 2.22 -6.62 11.08
C ARG A 87 2.19 -6.89 9.57
N GLY A 88 2.70 -8.04 9.12
CA GLY A 88 2.72 -8.39 7.69
C GLY A 88 1.34 -8.47 7.06
N GLY A 89 0.30 -8.66 7.86
CA GLY A 89 -1.09 -8.66 7.42
C GLY A 89 -1.48 -7.43 6.59
N TYR A 90 -0.91 -6.24 6.86
CA TYR A 90 -1.13 -5.03 6.06
C TYR A 90 -0.67 -5.15 4.59
N ALA A 91 0.16 -6.14 4.26
CA ALA A 91 0.62 -6.40 2.90
C ALA A 91 -0.02 -7.64 2.25
N ALA A 92 -0.89 -8.37 2.98
CA ALA A 92 -1.53 -9.58 2.47
C ALA A 92 -2.51 -9.34 1.33
N GLY A 93 -3.05 -8.12 1.22
CA GLY A 93 -3.92 -7.69 0.13
C GLY A 93 -3.21 -6.73 -0.82
N GLN A 94 -3.19 -7.04 -2.12
CA GLN A 94 -2.75 -6.10 -3.15
C GLN A 94 -3.94 -5.38 -3.75
N ARG A 95 -3.80 -4.07 -3.94
CA ARG A 95 -4.87 -3.17 -4.37
C ARG A 95 -4.65 -2.71 -5.79
N VAL A 96 -5.64 -2.95 -6.64
CA VAL A 96 -5.67 -2.56 -8.05
C VAL A 96 -6.85 -1.63 -8.25
N SER A 97 -6.62 -0.41 -8.75
CA SER A 97 -7.68 0.54 -9.10
C SER A 97 -7.89 0.60 -10.59
N ILE A 98 -9.15 0.66 -10.98
CA ILE A 98 -9.62 0.91 -12.33
C ILE A 98 -10.38 2.23 -12.26
N SER A 99 -9.90 3.26 -12.95
CA SER A 99 -10.37 4.64 -12.78
C SER A 99 -10.61 5.33 -14.11
N GLU A 100 -11.69 6.06 -14.21
CA GLU A 100 -11.89 6.98 -15.32
C GLU A 100 -10.85 8.10 -15.29
N ALA A 101 -10.21 8.32 -16.45
CA ALA A 101 -9.17 9.32 -16.67
C ALA A 101 -9.45 10.10 -17.96
N GLY A 102 -10.39 11.05 -17.89
CA GLY A 102 -10.93 11.73 -19.05
C GLY A 102 -11.78 10.80 -19.92
N ASP A 103 -11.40 10.63 -21.18
CA ASP A 103 -12.02 9.73 -22.16
C ASP A 103 -11.45 8.31 -22.15
N LYS A 104 -10.54 8.01 -21.19
CA LYS A 104 -9.85 6.73 -21.04
C LYS A 104 -10.13 6.12 -19.67
N VAL A 105 -9.71 4.87 -19.53
CA VAL A 105 -9.69 4.17 -18.24
C VAL A 105 -8.24 3.82 -17.93
N GLU A 106 -7.79 4.18 -16.73
CA GLU A 106 -6.48 3.85 -16.18
C GLU A 106 -6.61 2.67 -15.21
N VAL A 107 -5.75 1.68 -15.39
CA VAL A 107 -5.54 0.62 -14.41
C VAL A 107 -4.22 0.90 -13.70
N SER A 108 -4.23 0.99 -12.37
CA SER A 108 -3.04 1.19 -11.56
C SER A 108 -3.08 0.36 -10.28
N TYR A 109 -1.91 0.04 -9.74
CA TYR A 109 -1.81 -0.74 -8.50
C TYR A 109 -0.74 -0.17 -7.57
N VAL A 110 -0.87 -0.48 -6.28
CA VAL A 110 0.18 -0.17 -5.31
C VAL A 110 1.41 -0.99 -5.64
N ASN A 111 2.57 -0.36 -5.68
CA ASN A 111 3.83 -1.05 -5.97
C ASN A 111 4.21 -2.01 -4.83
N PRO A 112 4.18 -3.34 -5.04
CA PRO A 112 4.45 -4.31 -3.98
C PRO A 112 5.85 -4.16 -3.37
N VAL A 113 6.86 -3.88 -4.20
CA VAL A 113 8.25 -3.73 -3.74
C VAL A 113 8.45 -2.45 -2.92
N TYR A 114 7.72 -1.38 -3.27
CA TYR A 114 7.69 -0.17 -2.44
C TYR A 114 7.12 -0.46 -1.05
N ILE A 115 6.00 -1.18 -0.99
CA ILE A 115 5.35 -1.57 0.27
C ILE A 115 6.23 -2.52 1.07
N GLN A 116 6.93 -3.46 0.44
CA GLN A 116 7.89 -4.33 1.11
C GLN A 116 8.82 -3.54 2.02
N TYR A 117 9.45 -2.51 1.49
CA TYR A 117 10.38 -1.69 2.26
C TYR A 117 9.69 -0.76 3.24
N ALA A 118 8.58 -0.15 2.84
CA ALA A 118 7.83 0.79 3.69
C ALA A 118 7.22 0.11 4.92
N TYR A 119 6.74 -1.13 4.77
CA TYR A 119 6.14 -1.94 5.83
C TYR A 119 7.14 -2.94 6.45
N ARG A 120 8.42 -2.84 6.09
CA ARG A 120 9.52 -3.63 6.65
C ARG A 120 9.28 -5.14 6.57
N LEU A 121 8.75 -5.61 5.43
CA LEU A 121 8.51 -7.04 5.23
C LEU A 121 9.83 -7.81 5.10
N GLU A 122 9.91 -8.98 5.71
CA GLU A 122 11.07 -9.88 5.62
C GLU A 122 11.04 -10.69 4.30
N GLY A 123 9.86 -10.89 3.71
CA GLY A 123 9.70 -11.58 2.44
C GLY A 123 9.93 -10.68 1.23
N ASP A 124 10.28 -11.29 0.10
CA ASP A 124 10.49 -10.60 -1.18
C ASP A 124 9.17 -10.44 -1.94
N MET A 125 8.79 -9.19 -2.25
CA MET A 125 7.59 -8.85 -3.01
C MET A 125 7.85 -8.73 -4.52
N GLN A 126 9.07 -8.93 -5.00
CA GLN A 126 9.36 -8.88 -6.43
C GLN A 126 8.57 -9.92 -7.24
N PRO A 127 8.40 -11.19 -6.81
CA PRO A 127 7.55 -12.15 -7.52
C PRO A 127 6.09 -11.69 -7.65
N VAL A 128 5.55 -11.00 -6.64
CA VAL A 128 4.20 -10.43 -6.68
C VAL A 128 4.13 -9.28 -7.69
N PHE A 129 5.14 -8.40 -7.70
CA PHE A 129 5.24 -7.34 -8.70
C PHE A 129 5.28 -7.92 -10.11
N ASP A 130 6.13 -8.93 -10.34
CA ASP A 130 6.28 -9.56 -11.66
C ASP A 130 4.98 -10.22 -12.14
N ALA A 131 4.22 -10.86 -11.25
CA ALA A 131 2.92 -11.45 -11.56
C ALA A 131 1.87 -10.39 -11.93
N LEU A 132 1.81 -9.27 -11.18
CA LEU A 132 0.94 -8.14 -11.51
C LEU A 132 1.33 -7.48 -12.83
N ALA A 133 2.62 -7.25 -13.06
CA ALA A 133 3.13 -6.66 -14.29
C ALA A 133 2.87 -7.55 -15.51
N ALA A 134 3.03 -8.86 -15.37
CA ALA A 134 2.73 -9.82 -16.42
C ALA A 134 1.24 -9.90 -16.78
N SER A 135 0.36 -9.76 -15.78
CA SER A 135 -1.09 -9.88 -15.97
C SER A 135 -1.78 -8.58 -16.40
N LEU A 136 -1.33 -7.44 -15.90
CA LEU A 136 -1.98 -6.13 -16.09
C LEU A 136 -1.17 -5.15 -16.91
N GLY A 137 0.16 -5.32 -16.94
CA GLY A 137 1.10 -4.36 -17.49
C GLY A 137 1.85 -3.56 -16.42
N SER A 138 2.84 -2.78 -16.86
CA SER A 138 3.65 -1.89 -16.04
C SER A 138 4.23 -0.79 -16.94
N GLU A 139 3.38 0.11 -17.42
CA GLU A 139 3.78 1.16 -18.36
C GLU A 139 4.69 2.21 -17.71
N SER A 140 4.39 2.55 -16.46
CA SER A 140 5.21 3.52 -15.70
C SER A 140 4.99 3.39 -14.19
N THR A 141 5.91 3.96 -13.41
CA THR A 141 5.72 4.15 -11.97
C THR A 141 5.30 5.59 -11.69
N CYS A 142 4.46 5.79 -10.68
CA CYS A 142 3.92 7.10 -10.37
C CYS A 142 3.69 7.34 -8.88
N GLY A 143 3.29 8.56 -8.55
CA GLY A 143 3.19 9.05 -7.18
C GLY A 143 4.53 9.60 -6.67
N GLY A 144 4.48 10.44 -5.66
CA GLY A 144 5.67 11.02 -5.06
C GLY A 144 6.33 12.17 -5.83
N GLY A 145 5.84 12.52 -7.02
CA GLY A 145 6.51 13.53 -7.87
C GLY A 145 7.97 13.15 -8.12
N ASP A 146 8.90 14.06 -7.81
CA ASP A 146 10.35 13.83 -7.90
C ASP A 146 10.93 13.12 -6.65
N LYS A 147 10.10 12.80 -5.66
CA LYS A 147 10.53 12.13 -4.42
C LYS A 147 10.55 10.61 -4.58
N GLU A 148 11.51 10.12 -5.33
CA GLU A 148 11.81 8.69 -5.35
C GLU A 148 12.60 8.29 -4.09
N MET A 149 12.32 7.10 -3.59
CA MET A 149 12.90 6.66 -2.32
C MET A 149 13.62 5.32 -2.44
N SER A 150 14.84 5.27 -1.93
CA SER A 150 15.57 4.00 -1.79
C SER A 150 14.94 3.11 -0.71
N ALA A 151 15.19 1.80 -0.79
CA ALA A 151 14.80 0.81 0.22
C ALA A 151 15.14 1.25 1.65
N LYS A 152 16.35 1.76 1.84
CA LYS A 152 16.83 2.25 3.15
C LYS A 152 16.02 3.43 3.68
N LYS A 153 15.60 4.36 2.81
CA LYS A 153 14.75 5.49 3.21
C LYS A 153 13.35 5.03 3.56
N LEU A 154 12.78 4.13 2.76
CA LEU A 154 11.46 3.55 3.00
C LEU A 154 11.37 2.81 4.33
N GLY A 155 12.35 1.96 4.67
CA GLY A 155 12.37 1.21 5.93
C GLY A 155 12.45 2.08 7.19
N LYS A 156 12.76 3.37 7.05
CA LYS A 156 12.82 4.35 8.15
C LYS A 156 11.88 5.53 7.92
N TYR A 157 10.94 5.37 6.99
CA TYR A 157 10.13 6.49 6.54
C TYR A 157 9.26 7.07 7.65
N HIS A 158 9.24 8.37 7.71
CA HIS A 158 8.27 9.23 8.38
C HIS A 158 8.25 10.57 7.64
N TYR A 159 7.14 11.24 7.64
CA TYR A 159 6.98 12.48 6.87
C TYR A 159 7.94 13.58 7.32
N MET A 160 7.99 13.84 8.63
CA MET A 160 8.90 14.79 9.28
C MET A 160 9.16 14.37 10.72
N MET A 161 10.12 15.01 11.37
CA MET A 161 10.47 14.76 12.77
C MET A 161 9.23 14.88 13.67
N GLY A 162 8.98 13.86 14.51
CA GLY A 162 7.83 13.79 15.39
C GLY A 162 6.56 13.23 14.76
N MET A 163 6.57 12.87 13.48
CA MET A 163 5.46 12.17 12.82
C MET A 163 5.62 10.66 12.92
N GLN A 164 4.49 9.97 12.84
CA GLN A 164 4.38 8.51 12.96
C GLN A 164 5.19 7.77 11.90
N ARG A 165 5.70 6.61 12.29
CA ARG A 165 6.36 5.60 11.45
C ARG A 165 5.46 4.39 11.32
N PHE A 166 5.94 3.36 10.62
CA PHE A 166 5.20 2.11 10.43
C PHE A 166 4.82 1.43 11.76
N ASP A 167 5.69 1.50 12.76
CA ASP A 167 5.52 0.90 14.08
C ASP A 167 4.71 1.77 15.07
N ASP A 168 4.40 3.02 14.72
CA ASP A 168 3.56 3.91 15.53
C ASP A 168 2.09 3.79 15.07
N THR A 169 1.45 2.67 15.38
CA THR A 169 0.06 2.38 15.00
C THR A 169 -0.95 3.07 15.91
N SER A 170 -2.21 3.21 15.44
CA SER A 170 -3.34 3.56 16.29
C SER A 170 -3.86 2.28 16.96
N GLU A 171 -3.70 2.18 18.28
CA GLU A 171 -4.23 1.08 19.08
C GLU A 171 -5.74 1.29 19.32
N LEU A 172 -6.56 0.53 18.58
CA LEU A 172 -8.00 0.74 18.57
C LEU A 172 -8.68 0.12 19.79
N ASN A 173 -8.40 -1.16 20.09
CA ASN A 173 -8.93 -1.85 21.27
C ASN A 173 -8.13 -3.13 21.56
N SER A 174 -8.37 -3.74 22.73
CA SER A 174 -7.83 -5.04 23.13
C SER A 174 -8.94 -5.89 23.75
N PHE A 175 -8.96 -7.18 23.45
CA PHE A 175 -9.99 -8.13 23.82
C PHE A 175 -9.42 -9.28 24.67
N ASP A 176 -10.26 -10.23 25.05
CA ASP A 176 -9.82 -11.37 25.85
C ASP A 176 -9.12 -12.45 25.00
N SER A 177 -9.46 -12.53 23.70
CA SER A 177 -8.87 -13.48 22.74
C SER A 177 -8.85 -12.92 21.33
N TYR A 178 -8.13 -13.61 20.44
CA TYR A 178 -8.10 -13.33 19.00
C TYR A 178 -9.50 -13.44 18.36
N GLU A 179 -10.25 -14.49 18.68
CA GLU A 179 -11.60 -14.68 18.16
C GLU A 179 -12.55 -13.57 18.61
N ALA A 180 -12.41 -13.09 19.86
CA ALA A 180 -13.19 -11.95 20.35
C ALA A 180 -12.84 -10.66 19.62
N ALA A 181 -11.56 -10.43 19.34
CA ALA A 181 -11.10 -9.28 18.56
C ALA A 181 -11.63 -9.32 17.11
N VAL A 182 -11.52 -10.47 16.44
CA VAL A 182 -12.07 -10.68 15.09
C VAL A 182 -13.58 -10.45 15.07
N ALA A 183 -14.33 -11.05 16.01
CA ALA A 183 -15.77 -10.89 16.09
C ALA A 183 -16.20 -9.43 16.34
N ALA A 184 -15.44 -8.69 17.13
CA ALA A 184 -15.70 -7.26 17.36
C ALA A 184 -15.56 -6.42 16.09
N VAL A 185 -14.48 -6.64 15.31
CA VAL A 185 -14.29 -5.96 14.02
C VAL A 185 -15.39 -6.32 13.03
N GLU A 186 -15.71 -7.61 12.88
CA GLU A 186 -16.79 -8.06 11.99
C GLU A 186 -18.15 -7.45 12.37
N SER A 187 -18.47 -7.47 13.67
CA SER A 187 -19.74 -6.92 14.16
C SER A 187 -19.82 -5.41 13.92
N GLY A 188 -18.72 -4.69 14.13
CA GLY A 188 -18.67 -3.24 13.89
C GLY A 188 -18.80 -2.88 12.42
N LEU A 189 -18.19 -3.67 11.52
CA LEU A 189 -18.28 -3.45 10.07
C LEU A 189 -19.58 -3.96 9.43
N ALA A 190 -20.37 -4.75 10.14
CA ALA A 190 -21.66 -5.26 9.67
C ALA A 190 -22.84 -4.31 9.97
N VAL A 191 -22.61 -3.16 10.59
CA VAL A 191 -23.66 -2.19 10.90
C VAL A 191 -24.15 -1.54 9.60
N GLU A 192 -25.38 -1.84 9.21
CA GLU A 192 -25.99 -1.36 7.99
C GLU A 192 -26.22 0.17 8.06
N GLY A 193 -25.79 0.89 7.04
CA GLY A 193 -25.94 2.36 6.97
C GLY A 193 -24.89 3.14 7.77
N ASP A 194 -23.88 2.49 8.35
CA ASP A 194 -22.75 3.18 8.97
C ASP A 194 -21.76 3.72 7.91
N ALA A 195 -20.96 4.68 8.31
CA ALA A 195 -19.89 5.25 7.48
C ALA A 195 -18.77 4.25 7.14
N LEU A 196 -18.62 3.19 7.96
CA LEU A 196 -17.64 2.13 7.78
C LEU A 196 -18.29 0.85 7.25
N SER A 197 -17.61 0.18 6.33
CA SER A 197 -18.08 -1.07 5.75
C SER A 197 -16.92 -2.03 5.47
N GLN A 198 -17.17 -3.34 5.58
CA GLN A 198 -16.16 -4.33 5.22
C GLN A 198 -16.03 -4.44 3.70
N VAL A 199 -14.80 -4.30 3.21
CA VAL A 199 -14.44 -4.53 1.80
C VAL A 199 -13.87 -5.92 1.62
N TYR A 200 -12.96 -6.34 2.50
CA TYR A 200 -12.35 -7.67 2.48
C TYR A 200 -11.92 -8.12 3.87
N ARG A 201 -11.64 -9.41 3.99
CA ARG A 201 -10.98 -10.05 5.12
C ARG A 201 -9.94 -11.03 4.58
N ILE A 202 -8.73 -11.01 5.15
CA ILE A 202 -7.67 -11.99 4.86
C ILE A 202 -7.08 -12.46 6.19
N ASP A 203 -7.19 -13.78 6.43
CA ASP A 203 -6.57 -14.44 7.59
C ASP A 203 -5.14 -14.86 7.22
N ILE A 204 -4.18 -14.64 8.12
CA ILE A 204 -2.77 -14.93 7.88
C ILE A 204 -2.44 -16.35 8.37
N PRO A 205 -2.04 -17.27 7.47
CA PRO A 205 -1.76 -18.65 7.86
C PRO A 205 -0.70 -18.77 8.94
N GLY A 206 -0.99 -19.58 9.97
CA GLY A 206 -0.05 -19.86 11.05
C GLY A 206 0.15 -18.74 12.06
N LYS A 207 -0.65 -17.67 11.97
CA LYS A 207 -0.69 -16.58 12.95
C LYS A 207 -2.11 -16.30 13.41
N GLU A 208 -2.25 -15.84 14.64
CA GLU A 208 -3.49 -15.19 15.12
C GLU A 208 -3.52 -13.75 14.59
N GLN A 209 -3.61 -13.62 13.26
CA GLN A 209 -3.59 -12.32 12.60
C GLN A 209 -4.58 -12.30 11.43
N THR A 210 -5.43 -11.27 11.41
CA THR A 210 -6.42 -11.02 10.35
C THR A 210 -6.38 -9.56 9.95
N VAL A 211 -6.33 -9.26 8.64
CA VAL A 211 -6.49 -7.92 8.11
C VAL A 211 -7.87 -7.74 7.50
N PHE A 212 -8.51 -6.62 7.85
CA PHE A 212 -9.77 -6.17 7.27
C PHE A 212 -9.55 -4.92 6.43
N GLY A 213 -10.10 -4.93 5.22
CA GLY A 213 -10.22 -3.72 4.41
C GLY A 213 -11.52 -2.99 4.77
N VAL A 214 -11.39 -1.71 5.09
CA VAL A 214 -12.48 -0.87 5.57
C VAL A 214 -12.77 0.23 4.56
N GLY A 215 -13.94 0.17 3.92
CA GLY A 215 -14.49 1.26 3.13
C GLY A 215 -14.99 2.37 4.05
N MET A 216 -14.69 3.62 3.70
CA MET A 216 -15.09 4.80 4.47
C MET A 216 -15.86 5.75 3.56
N LYS A 217 -17.11 6.03 3.94
CA LYS A 217 -18.00 6.92 3.19
C LYS A 217 -18.88 7.67 4.18
N MET A 218 -18.85 8.99 4.13
CA MET A 218 -19.72 9.80 5.00
C MET A 218 -21.19 9.48 4.79
N THR A 219 -21.94 9.46 5.89
CA THR A 219 -23.39 9.35 5.92
C THR A 219 -24.05 10.68 6.32
N ASN A 220 -23.28 11.59 6.90
CA ASN A 220 -23.67 12.94 7.29
C ASN A 220 -22.46 13.89 7.19
N GLU A 221 -22.68 15.20 7.28
CA GLU A 221 -21.64 16.22 7.10
C GLU A 221 -20.53 16.18 8.16
N ASP A 222 -20.82 15.70 9.37
CA ASP A 222 -19.83 15.61 10.46
C ASP A 222 -18.76 14.51 10.18
N GLU A 223 -18.98 13.67 9.18
CA GLU A 223 -18.09 12.56 8.79
C GLU A 223 -17.23 12.88 7.56
N GLU A 224 -17.19 14.13 7.08
CA GLU A 224 -16.39 14.52 5.90
C GLU A 224 -14.91 14.10 6.02
N ASP A 225 -14.31 14.24 7.20
CA ASP A 225 -12.90 13.95 7.42
C ASP A 225 -12.51 12.47 7.22
N ILE A 226 -13.46 11.54 7.35
CA ILE A 226 -13.23 10.12 7.06
C ILE A 226 -13.60 9.73 5.62
N ASP A 227 -14.28 10.61 4.90
CA ASP A 227 -14.82 10.31 3.56
C ASP A 227 -13.71 10.12 2.51
N SER A 228 -13.79 9.01 1.77
CA SER A 228 -12.82 8.68 0.72
C SER A 228 -12.85 9.70 -0.43
N VAL A 229 -14.01 10.29 -0.74
CA VAL A 229 -14.15 11.30 -1.81
C VAL A 229 -13.45 12.58 -1.40
N PHE A 230 -13.68 13.04 -0.17
CA PHE A 230 -13.02 14.22 0.38
C PHE A 230 -11.50 14.05 0.40
N GLN A 231 -10.99 12.94 0.94
CA GLN A 231 -9.54 12.68 0.98
C GLN A 231 -8.92 12.70 -0.42
N MET A 232 -9.54 12.01 -1.40
CA MET A 232 -9.02 11.99 -2.77
C MET A 232 -9.09 13.35 -3.47
N SER A 233 -10.05 14.19 -3.16
CA SER A 233 -10.11 15.56 -3.70
C SER A 233 -8.88 16.39 -3.35
N ILE A 234 -8.23 16.07 -2.22
CA ILE A 234 -7.03 16.77 -1.75
C ILE A 234 -5.76 16.14 -2.33
N VAL A 235 -5.65 14.81 -2.39
CA VAL A 235 -4.37 14.13 -2.65
C VAL A 235 -4.21 13.57 -4.07
N ASP A 236 -5.29 13.40 -4.84
CA ASP A 236 -5.27 12.81 -6.19
C ASP A 236 -5.41 13.88 -7.29
N PHE A 237 -4.61 14.94 -7.23
CA PHE A 237 -4.74 16.13 -8.06
C PHE A 237 -3.85 16.15 -9.31
N GLU A 238 -2.82 15.31 -9.40
CA GLU A 238 -1.87 15.30 -10.53
C GLU A 238 -1.36 13.90 -10.88
N GLY A 239 -0.90 13.74 -12.12
CA GLY A 239 -0.30 12.50 -12.61
C GLY A 239 -1.31 11.37 -12.74
N CYS A 240 -0.90 10.16 -12.40
CA CYS A 240 -1.74 8.97 -12.40
C CYS A 240 -2.81 8.99 -11.30
N LYS A 241 -3.83 8.15 -11.46
CA LYS A 241 -4.85 7.94 -10.44
C LYS A 241 -4.31 7.08 -9.30
N LYS A 242 -4.26 7.65 -8.08
CA LYS A 242 -3.66 7.02 -6.90
C LYS A 242 -4.71 6.31 -6.02
N ARG A 243 -5.83 5.89 -6.62
CA ARG A 243 -7.01 5.38 -5.91
C ARG A 243 -6.84 3.96 -5.39
N ALA A 244 -5.80 3.24 -5.82
CA ALA A 244 -5.35 2.00 -5.18
C ALA A 244 -4.82 2.22 -3.73
N TYR A 245 -4.75 3.47 -3.25
CA TYR A 245 -4.56 3.79 -1.84
C TYR A 245 -5.63 3.17 -0.95
N PHE A 246 -6.86 3.06 -1.42
CA PHE A 246 -7.98 2.46 -0.70
C PHE A 246 -8.11 0.94 -0.90
N PRO A 247 -8.80 0.24 0.03
CA PRO A 247 -9.45 0.72 1.26
C PRO A 247 -8.46 1.04 2.38
N TYR A 248 -8.96 1.57 3.49
CA TYR A 248 -8.21 1.61 4.76
C TYR A 248 -8.09 0.20 5.32
N GLU A 249 -7.13 -0.01 6.25
CA GLU A 249 -6.90 -1.35 6.78
C GLU A 249 -6.88 -1.34 8.30
N VAL A 250 -7.55 -2.34 8.91
CA VAL A 250 -7.52 -2.67 10.33
C VAL A 250 -6.91 -4.05 10.48
N LEU A 251 -5.96 -4.19 11.39
CA LEU A 251 -5.29 -5.43 11.70
C LEU A 251 -5.72 -5.92 13.08
N VAL A 252 -6.18 -7.16 13.14
CA VAL A 252 -6.26 -7.93 14.37
C VAL A 252 -4.94 -8.69 14.51
N ASP A 253 -4.22 -8.50 15.63
CA ASP A 253 -2.96 -9.17 15.93
C ASP A 253 -3.03 -9.74 17.35
N GLY A 254 -3.22 -11.05 17.44
CA GLY A 254 -3.63 -11.70 18.67
C GLY A 254 -4.92 -11.07 19.19
N LYS A 255 -4.95 -10.67 20.44
CA LYS A 255 -6.12 -10.03 21.06
C LYS A 255 -6.24 -8.52 20.80
N ASN A 256 -5.30 -7.91 20.09
CA ASN A 256 -5.25 -6.48 19.86
C ASN A 256 -5.81 -6.14 18.48
N VAL A 257 -6.47 -4.99 18.40
CA VAL A 257 -6.93 -4.41 17.13
C VAL A 257 -6.24 -3.08 16.94
N GLU A 258 -5.56 -2.93 15.81
CA GLU A 258 -4.81 -1.74 15.45
C GLU A 258 -5.05 -1.30 14.01
N ALA A 259 -4.65 -0.09 13.68
CA ALA A 259 -4.59 0.40 12.31
C ALA A 259 -3.29 1.17 12.09
N LEU A 260 -2.75 1.17 10.87
CA LEU A 260 -1.66 2.09 10.53
C LEU A 260 -2.16 3.52 10.72
N HIS A 261 -1.44 4.30 11.51
CA HIS A 261 -1.84 5.68 11.75
C HIS A 261 -1.92 6.46 10.43
N MET A 262 -3.00 7.21 10.21
CA MET A 262 -3.30 7.86 8.92
C MET A 262 -2.14 8.75 8.44
N ARG A 263 -1.46 9.47 9.34
CA ARG A 263 -0.32 10.33 8.96
C ARG A 263 0.83 9.54 8.32
N PHE A 264 1.13 8.34 8.83
CA PHE A 264 2.12 7.46 8.22
C PHE A 264 1.61 6.92 6.89
N ARG A 265 0.39 6.34 6.89
CA ARG A 265 -0.20 5.69 5.72
C ARG A 265 -0.38 6.68 4.56
N MET A 266 -0.87 7.88 4.84
CA MET A 266 -1.01 8.94 3.85
C MET A 266 0.37 9.38 3.32
N ALA A 267 1.30 9.68 4.22
CA ALA A 267 2.60 10.19 3.84
C ALA A 267 3.43 9.20 3.00
N VAL A 268 3.36 7.90 3.29
CA VAL A 268 4.09 6.88 2.53
C VAL A 268 3.50 6.67 1.13
N HIS A 269 2.20 6.84 0.95
CA HIS A 269 1.56 6.72 -0.37
C HIS A 269 1.60 8.04 -1.18
N PHE A 270 1.69 9.18 -0.50
CA PHE A 270 1.73 10.51 -1.11
C PHE A 270 2.94 11.31 -0.61
N PRO A 271 4.17 10.84 -0.84
CA PRO A 271 5.37 11.47 -0.26
C PRO A 271 5.65 12.88 -0.76
N ASN A 272 5.04 13.30 -1.88
CA ASN A 272 5.10 14.67 -2.40
C ASN A 272 4.01 15.59 -1.85
N LEU A 273 3.07 15.08 -1.02
CA LEU A 273 2.05 15.91 -0.41
C LEU A 273 2.70 17.04 0.39
N SER A 274 2.36 18.29 0.06
CA SER A 274 2.85 19.45 0.79
C SER A 274 2.14 19.60 2.14
N MET A 275 2.70 20.39 3.05
CA MET A 275 1.99 20.72 4.29
C MET A 275 0.88 21.72 4.04
N MET A 276 1.07 22.68 3.14
CA MET A 276 0.15 23.81 2.92
C MET A 276 -0.30 23.90 1.47
N GLY A 277 -1.36 24.67 1.22
CA GLY A 277 -1.92 24.90 -0.09
C GLY A 277 -3.24 24.17 -0.30
N GLU A 278 -3.79 24.28 -1.50
CA GLU A 278 -5.09 23.68 -1.88
C GLU A 278 -5.05 22.14 -1.73
N HIS A 279 -3.92 21.52 -2.10
CA HIS A 279 -3.65 20.09 -2.02
C HIS A 279 -2.68 19.75 -0.88
N GLY A 280 -2.72 20.52 0.22
CA GLY A 280 -1.83 20.34 1.34
C GLY A 280 -2.45 19.53 2.48
N PHE A 281 -1.60 18.86 3.27
CA PHE A 281 -2.01 18.05 4.42
C PHE A 281 -2.81 18.85 5.46
N THR A 282 -2.63 20.18 5.55
CA THR A 282 -3.45 21.04 6.42
C THR A 282 -4.94 20.98 6.13
N LYS A 283 -5.34 20.58 4.90
CA LYS A 283 -6.75 20.34 4.55
C LYS A 283 -7.30 19.03 5.16
N LEU A 284 -6.41 18.14 5.57
CA LEU A 284 -6.70 16.84 6.18
C LEU A 284 -6.27 16.81 7.65
N ILE A 285 -6.11 17.95 8.30
CA ILE A 285 -5.51 18.03 9.65
C ILE A 285 -6.33 17.29 10.70
N SER A 286 -7.66 17.28 10.58
CA SER A 286 -8.62 16.58 11.44
C SER A 286 -8.81 15.10 11.06
N ALA A 287 -8.55 14.73 9.83
CA ALA A 287 -8.80 13.36 9.35
C ALA A 287 -8.10 12.25 10.15
N PRO A 288 -6.83 12.39 10.62
CA PRO A 288 -6.21 11.34 11.45
C PRO A 288 -7.01 11.02 12.70
N GLY A 289 -7.45 12.05 13.43
CA GLY A 289 -8.25 11.86 14.65
C GLY A 289 -9.66 11.37 14.36
N ALA A 290 -10.29 11.85 13.29
CA ALA A 290 -11.62 11.41 12.89
C ALA A 290 -11.63 9.92 12.51
N ILE A 291 -10.64 9.46 11.71
CA ILE A 291 -10.48 8.06 11.33
C ILE A 291 -10.24 7.19 12.57
N GLU A 292 -9.32 7.58 13.44
CA GLU A 292 -9.01 6.84 14.67
C GLU A 292 -10.26 6.70 15.54
N ASN A 293 -10.99 7.79 15.81
CA ASN A 293 -12.22 7.78 16.59
C ASN A 293 -13.31 6.89 15.95
N ALA A 294 -13.48 6.94 14.63
CA ALA A 294 -14.44 6.11 13.92
C ALA A 294 -14.11 4.63 14.06
N LEU A 295 -12.83 4.26 13.90
CA LEU A 295 -12.36 2.89 14.05
C LEU A 295 -12.43 2.40 15.51
N GLU A 296 -12.11 3.25 16.49
CA GLU A 296 -12.27 2.94 17.91
C GLU A 296 -13.74 2.68 18.28
N LYS A 297 -14.65 3.53 17.79
CA LYS A 297 -16.10 3.34 17.97
C LYS A 297 -16.58 2.02 17.33
N MET A 298 -16.11 1.71 16.12
CA MET A 298 -16.43 0.47 15.41
C MET A 298 -16.09 -0.77 16.24
N VAL A 299 -14.97 -0.78 16.96
CA VAL A 299 -14.57 -1.91 17.84
C VAL A 299 -15.03 -1.76 19.28
N GLY A 300 -15.98 -0.86 19.57
CA GLY A 300 -16.59 -0.70 20.88
C GLY A 300 -15.69 -0.11 21.95
N LYS A 301 -14.64 0.60 21.61
CA LYS A 301 -13.83 1.39 22.56
C LYS A 301 -14.68 2.55 23.08
N LYS A 302 -14.72 2.74 24.38
CA LYS A 302 -15.52 3.77 25.09
C LYS A 302 -14.72 5.03 25.32
#